data_7ab9ac2fd68a1400beef7346eafc91ec
#
_entry.id   7ab9ac2fd68a1400beef7346eafc91ec
#
_cell.length_a   1.000
_cell.length_b   1.000
_cell.length_c   1.000
_cell.angle_alpha   90.00
_cell.angle_beta   90.00
_cell.angle_gamma   90.00
#
_symmetry.space_group_name_H-M   'P 1'
#
loop_
_entity.id
_entity.type
_entity.pdbx_description
1 polymer ?
#
loop_
_entity_poly.entity_id
_entity_poly.type
_entity_poly.pdbx_seq_one_letter_code
_entity_poly.pdbx_strand_id
1 'polypeptide(L)'
;MKIKVLVVDDSALIRNILKEIINEQSDMMVVGAAPDPLVAREMIRSLNPDVLTLDIEMPNMNGLSFLKRLMRVRPMPVVMLSSHTQEGSDIAFRALAMGAVDFVGKPVAGEATDDDYAQVIVEKIRGAYAARDKIEPLDINRAVDADEVLPMLGSAATVQNRVIVIGASTGGAEALKDILVAVPEDCPPILIAQHMPGTFTKLFAKRLDGLCKITVKEAEDNEPILPGHAYVAPGGFHLRLERFGSRGYGIKIGSDAAVNLHRPSVDVLFMSAAESAGADAIGVILTGMGKDGAHGLLAMRKKGAFTIAQDEASSIVFGMPKEAIDIGAAEMVAPLNLIARRIMSNLAGVGTDGGVASGGDKTNE
;
A
#
# COMPACT_ATOMS: atom_id res chain seq x y z
N MET A 1 -25.24 6.78 7.69
CA MET A 1 -24.90 8.16 7.25
C MET A 1 -24.08 8.01 5.97
N LYS A 2 -24.33 8.80 4.92
CA LYS A 2 -23.56 8.71 3.68
C LYS A 2 -22.26 9.49 3.79
N ILE A 3 -21.16 8.99 3.20
CA ILE A 3 -19.87 9.68 3.09
C ILE A 3 -20.05 10.92 2.20
N LYS A 4 -19.74 12.09 2.70
CA LYS A 4 -19.85 13.36 1.97
C LYS A 4 -18.54 13.63 1.22
N VAL A 5 -18.57 13.58 -0.10
CA VAL A 5 -17.40 13.79 -0.96
C VAL A 5 -17.46 15.17 -1.61
N LEU A 6 -16.37 15.92 -1.54
CA LEU A 6 -16.15 17.14 -2.32
C LEU A 6 -15.17 16.83 -3.46
N VAL A 7 -15.62 17.05 -4.69
CA VAL A 7 -14.79 16.87 -5.89
C VAL A 7 -14.12 18.19 -6.26
N VAL A 8 -12.79 18.18 -6.43
CA VAL A 8 -12.01 19.36 -6.83
C VAL A 8 -11.16 19.03 -8.05
N ASP A 9 -11.52 19.58 -9.20
CA ASP A 9 -10.86 19.37 -10.48
C ASP A 9 -11.22 20.53 -11.42
N ASP A 10 -10.32 21.01 -12.25
CA ASP A 10 -10.59 22.11 -13.17
C ASP A 10 -11.44 21.67 -14.39
N SER A 11 -11.37 20.39 -14.75
CA SER A 11 -12.15 19.80 -15.85
C SER A 11 -13.60 19.56 -15.45
N ALA A 12 -14.53 20.21 -16.11
CA ALA A 12 -15.97 19.97 -15.92
C ALA A 12 -16.37 18.52 -16.24
N LEU A 13 -15.70 17.92 -17.22
CA LEU A 13 -15.94 16.52 -17.60
C LEU A 13 -15.60 15.58 -16.44
N ILE A 14 -14.40 15.70 -15.86
CA ILE A 14 -13.96 14.86 -14.75
C ILE A 14 -14.88 15.05 -13.53
N ARG A 15 -15.25 16.30 -13.21
CA ARG A 15 -16.21 16.54 -12.12
C ARG A 15 -17.55 15.84 -12.34
N ASN A 16 -18.06 15.80 -13.58
CA ASN A 16 -19.31 15.12 -13.89
C ASN A 16 -19.18 13.60 -13.79
N ILE A 17 -18.12 13.01 -14.36
CA ILE A 17 -17.84 11.57 -14.27
C ILE A 17 -17.76 11.12 -12.80
N LEU A 18 -16.95 11.80 -11.99
CA LEU A 18 -16.83 11.47 -10.57
C LEU A 18 -18.15 11.64 -9.80
N LYS A 19 -18.95 12.66 -10.15
CA LYS A 19 -20.26 12.88 -9.56
C LYS A 19 -21.22 11.74 -9.88
N GLU A 20 -21.23 11.23 -11.08
CA GLU A 20 -22.04 10.08 -11.50
C GLU A 20 -21.59 8.83 -10.73
N ILE A 21 -20.33 8.45 -10.82
CA ILE A 21 -19.76 7.26 -10.14
C ILE A 21 -20.05 7.28 -8.63
N ILE A 22 -19.80 8.41 -7.96
CA ILE A 22 -19.95 8.52 -6.51
C ILE A 22 -21.44 8.48 -6.10
N ASN A 23 -22.32 9.17 -6.83
CA ASN A 23 -23.74 9.22 -6.47
C ASN A 23 -24.50 7.93 -6.79
N GLU A 24 -24.00 7.07 -7.66
CA GLU A 24 -24.52 5.70 -7.87
C GLU A 24 -24.34 4.82 -6.63
N GLN A 25 -23.41 5.17 -5.76
CA GLN A 25 -23.16 4.39 -4.54
C GLN A 25 -24.20 4.70 -3.45
N SER A 26 -24.69 3.67 -2.78
CA SER A 26 -25.68 3.81 -1.70
C SER A 26 -25.13 4.46 -0.44
N ASP A 27 -23.82 4.33 -0.19
CA ASP A 27 -23.11 4.71 1.03
C ASP A 27 -22.36 6.05 0.93
N MET A 28 -22.36 6.73 -0.23
CA MET A 28 -21.71 8.02 -0.40
C MET A 28 -22.52 9.00 -1.24
N MET A 29 -22.10 10.26 -1.27
CA MET A 29 -22.71 11.32 -2.07
C MET A 29 -21.76 12.47 -2.32
N VAL A 30 -21.82 13.09 -3.49
CA VAL A 30 -21.13 14.33 -3.79
C VAL A 30 -21.91 15.50 -3.19
N VAL A 31 -21.28 16.21 -2.25
CA VAL A 31 -21.86 17.42 -1.60
C VAL A 31 -21.50 18.72 -2.29
N GLY A 32 -20.48 18.69 -3.17
CA GLY A 32 -20.06 19.83 -3.96
C GLY A 32 -19.03 19.46 -5.02
N ALA A 33 -18.86 20.34 -6.01
CA ALA A 33 -17.85 20.19 -7.06
C ALA A 33 -17.21 21.55 -7.33
N ALA A 34 -15.93 21.71 -7.03
CA ALA A 34 -15.18 22.94 -7.13
C ALA A 34 -14.26 22.91 -8.36
N PRO A 35 -14.23 23.98 -9.19
CA PRO A 35 -13.36 24.05 -10.34
C PRO A 35 -11.93 24.50 -10.00
N ASP A 36 -11.70 24.98 -8.79
CA ASP A 36 -10.42 25.51 -8.34
C ASP A 36 -10.27 25.48 -6.80
N PRO A 37 -9.05 25.64 -6.27
CA PRO A 37 -8.75 25.61 -4.86
C PRO A 37 -9.44 26.69 -4.00
N LEU A 38 -9.77 27.85 -4.58
CA LEU A 38 -10.41 28.95 -3.83
C LEU A 38 -11.87 28.60 -3.54
N VAL A 39 -12.58 28.14 -4.56
CA VAL A 39 -13.96 27.64 -4.44
C VAL A 39 -13.99 26.42 -3.51
N ALA A 40 -13.03 25.49 -3.65
CA ALA A 40 -12.92 24.33 -2.79
C ALA A 40 -12.80 24.73 -1.31
N ARG A 41 -11.98 25.72 -0.98
CA ARG A 41 -11.81 26.22 0.41
C ARG A 41 -13.12 26.72 1.03
N GLU A 42 -13.93 27.44 0.26
CA GLU A 42 -15.24 27.93 0.73
C GLU A 42 -16.24 26.78 0.92
N MET A 43 -16.26 25.83 -0.03
CA MET A 43 -17.11 24.64 0.05
C MET A 43 -16.71 23.73 1.22
N ILE A 44 -15.43 23.55 1.51
CA ILE A 44 -14.96 22.80 2.69
C ILE A 44 -15.51 23.39 3.98
N ARG A 45 -15.56 24.73 4.10
CA ARG A 45 -16.09 25.40 5.29
C ARG A 45 -17.60 25.28 5.43
N SER A 46 -18.33 25.43 4.32
CA SER A 46 -19.79 25.46 4.32
C SER A 46 -20.44 24.08 4.31
N LEU A 47 -19.87 23.12 3.58
CA LEU A 47 -20.48 21.79 3.35
C LEU A 47 -19.94 20.72 4.30
N ASN A 48 -18.79 20.96 4.93
CA ASN A 48 -18.12 20.04 5.85
C ASN A 48 -18.02 18.62 5.25
N PRO A 49 -17.29 18.42 4.12
CA PRO A 49 -17.12 17.11 3.50
C PRO A 49 -16.29 16.17 4.38
N ASP A 50 -16.49 14.87 4.21
CA ASP A 50 -15.73 13.83 4.91
C ASP A 50 -14.47 13.42 4.13
N VAL A 51 -14.51 13.48 2.80
CA VAL A 51 -13.40 13.14 1.90
C VAL A 51 -13.31 14.16 0.78
N LEU A 52 -12.10 14.48 0.36
CA LEU A 52 -11.80 15.31 -0.78
C LEU A 52 -11.17 14.46 -1.90
N THR A 53 -11.69 14.54 -3.13
CA THR A 53 -10.90 14.18 -4.32
C THR A 53 -10.27 15.46 -4.86
N LEU A 54 -8.96 15.44 -5.12
CA LEU A 54 -8.19 16.64 -5.43
C LEU A 54 -7.29 16.43 -6.64
N ASP A 55 -7.56 17.19 -7.69
CA ASP A 55 -6.69 17.23 -8.85
C ASP A 55 -5.31 17.82 -8.52
N ILE A 56 -4.28 17.23 -9.10
CA ILE A 56 -2.90 17.72 -9.01
C ILE A 56 -2.70 18.96 -9.89
N GLU A 57 -3.20 18.93 -11.12
CA GLU A 57 -2.93 19.92 -12.16
C GLU A 57 -4.11 20.90 -12.29
N MET A 58 -4.05 22.03 -11.61
CA MET A 58 -5.07 23.08 -11.69
C MET A 58 -4.45 24.43 -12.00
N PRO A 59 -5.12 25.31 -12.77
CA PRO A 59 -4.69 26.69 -13.00
C PRO A 59 -4.55 27.48 -11.69
N ASN A 60 -3.62 28.45 -11.68
CA ASN A 60 -3.36 29.40 -10.59
C ASN A 60 -2.79 28.82 -9.28
N MET A 61 -3.19 27.64 -8.86
CA MET A 61 -2.64 26.94 -7.68
C MET A 61 -2.74 25.44 -7.92
N ASN A 62 -1.60 24.76 -7.99
CA ASN A 62 -1.59 23.31 -8.13
C ASN A 62 -2.12 22.62 -6.86
N GLY A 63 -2.68 21.41 -7.05
CA GLY A 63 -3.28 20.63 -5.97
C GLY A 63 -2.34 20.31 -4.84
N LEU A 64 -1.04 20.11 -5.11
CA LEU A 64 -0.03 19.85 -4.07
C LEU A 64 0.14 21.03 -3.10
N SER A 65 0.15 22.27 -3.63
CA SER A 65 0.21 23.48 -2.81
C SER A 65 -1.05 23.67 -1.98
N PHE A 66 -2.20 23.32 -2.53
CA PHE A 66 -3.46 23.33 -1.80
C PHE A 66 -3.48 22.26 -0.72
N LEU A 67 -3.11 21.02 -1.03
CA LEU A 67 -2.98 19.92 -0.07
C LEU A 67 -2.11 20.33 1.12
N LYS A 68 -0.91 20.86 0.88
CA LYS A 68 0.01 21.31 1.93
C LYS A 68 -0.63 22.32 2.89
N ARG A 69 -1.41 23.28 2.37
CA ARG A 69 -2.13 24.25 3.18
C ARG A 69 -3.29 23.62 3.94
N LEU A 70 -4.05 22.75 3.28
CA LEU A 70 -5.17 22.03 3.86
C LEU A 70 -4.73 21.16 5.04
N MET A 71 -3.71 20.34 4.87
CA MET A 71 -3.20 19.44 5.90
C MET A 71 -2.60 20.17 7.12
N ARG A 72 -2.22 21.44 6.97
CA ARG A 72 -1.75 22.28 8.09
C ARG A 72 -2.89 22.94 8.87
N VAL A 73 -3.95 23.36 8.18
CA VAL A 73 -5.01 24.21 8.76
C VAL A 73 -6.22 23.38 9.17
N ARG A 74 -6.55 22.38 8.37
CA ARG A 74 -7.69 21.50 8.56
C ARG A 74 -7.40 20.15 7.94
N PRO A 75 -6.60 19.28 8.59
CA PRO A 75 -6.34 17.94 8.12
C PRO A 75 -7.63 17.19 7.84
N MET A 76 -7.71 16.55 6.70
CA MET A 76 -8.85 15.72 6.30
C MET A 76 -8.44 14.71 5.24
N PRO A 77 -9.23 13.63 5.04
CA PRO A 77 -8.94 12.62 4.03
C PRO A 77 -8.93 13.21 2.61
N VAL A 78 -7.82 12.99 1.89
CA VAL A 78 -7.65 13.43 0.49
C VAL A 78 -7.21 12.28 -0.37
N VAL A 79 -7.92 12.05 -1.48
CA VAL A 79 -7.53 11.18 -2.59
C VAL A 79 -7.09 12.08 -3.75
N MET A 80 -5.84 11.94 -4.18
CA MET A 80 -5.32 12.74 -5.29
C MET A 80 -5.78 12.17 -6.63
N LEU A 81 -6.10 13.05 -7.57
CA LEU A 81 -6.33 12.70 -8.95
C LEU A 81 -5.09 13.10 -9.77
N SER A 82 -4.48 12.16 -10.45
CA SER A 82 -3.22 12.38 -11.17
C SER A 82 -3.35 12.05 -12.64
N SER A 83 -2.73 12.85 -13.50
CA SER A 83 -2.56 12.49 -14.91
C SER A 83 -1.65 11.26 -15.05
N HIS A 84 -1.84 10.49 -16.14
CA HIS A 84 -1.02 9.30 -16.44
C HIS A 84 0.38 9.67 -16.98
N THR A 85 0.92 10.81 -16.59
CA THR A 85 2.26 11.26 -16.96
C THR A 85 3.28 10.90 -15.89
N GLN A 86 4.56 10.85 -16.26
CA GLN A 86 5.64 10.67 -15.33
C GLN A 86 5.67 11.78 -14.27
N GLU A 87 5.48 13.03 -14.68
CA GLU A 87 5.45 14.18 -13.78
C GLU A 87 4.26 14.10 -12.80
N GLY A 88 3.06 13.75 -13.29
CA GLY A 88 1.89 13.55 -12.44
C GLY A 88 2.09 12.46 -11.39
N SER A 89 2.78 11.37 -11.75
CA SER A 89 3.09 10.28 -10.82
C SER A 89 4.08 10.70 -9.73
N ASP A 90 5.13 11.43 -10.06
CA ASP A 90 6.09 11.95 -9.07
C ASP A 90 5.41 12.90 -8.08
N ILE A 91 4.49 13.73 -8.56
CA ILE A 91 3.71 14.63 -7.71
C ILE A 91 2.74 13.85 -6.82
N ALA A 92 2.11 12.78 -7.32
CA ALA A 92 1.22 11.92 -6.52
C ALA A 92 1.97 11.29 -5.33
N PHE A 93 3.18 10.75 -5.54
CA PHE A 93 4.00 10.24 -4.43
C PHE A 93 4.43 11.32 -3.43
N ARG A 94 4.71 12.54 -3.91
CA ARG A 94 4.97 13.68 -3.01
C ARG A 94 3.74 14.06 -2.20
N ALA A 95 2.54 13.93 -2.78
CA ALA A 95 1.29 14.19 -2.08
C ALA A 95 1.04 13.18 -0.95
N LEU A 96 1.37 11.89 -1.15
CA LEU A 96 1.31 10.88 -0.07
C LEU A 96 2.21 11.28 1.10
N ALA A 97 3.46 11.67 0.83
CA ALA A 97 4.38 12.17 1.85
C ALA A 97 3.92 13.46 2.56
N MET A 98 2.96 14.18 1.97
CA MET A 98 2.31 15.38 2.57
C MET A 98 0.99 15.06 3.27
N GLY A 99 0.63 13.78 3.42
CA GLY A 99 -0.55 13.33 4.14
C GLY A 99 -1.79 13.07 3.28
N ALA A 100 -1.69 13.06 1.94
CA ALA A 100 -2.75 12.45 1.13
C ALA A 100 -2.86 10.96 1.46
N VAL A 101 -4.09 10.45 1.55
CA VAL A 101 -4.33 9.04 1.92
C VAL A 101 -3.99 8.11 0.78
N ASP A 102 -4.36 8.50 -0.44
CA ASP A 102 -4.14 7.69 -1.64
C ASP A 102 -4.22 8.56 -2.91
N PHE A 103 -4.03 7.94 -4.07
CA PHE A 103 -4.21 8.58 -5.37
C PHE A 103 -4.84 7.62 -6.39
N VAL A 104 -5.43 8.20 -7.45
CA VAL A 104 -6.00 7.50 -8.59
C VAL A 104 -5.58 8.21 -9.87
N GLY A 105 -5.31 7.45 -10.94
CA GLY A 105 -5.15 8.03 -12.28
C GLY A 105 -6.45 8.66 -12.76
N LYS A 106 -6.40 9.77 -13.48
CA LYS A 106 -7.59 10.37 -14.10
C LYS A 106 -8.14 9.44 -15.19
N PRO A 107 -9.46 9.39 -15.39
CA PRO A 107 -10.03 8.59 -16.48
C PRO A 107 -9.53 9.13 -17.83
N VAL A 108 -9.15 8.24 -18.74
CA VAL A 108 -8.76 8.59 -20.10
C VAL A 108 -10.03 8.75 -20.94
N ALA A 109 -10.09 9.79 -21.77
CA ALA A 109 -11.24 10.04 -22.64
C ALA A 109 -11.48 8.83 -23.58
N GLY A 110 -12.63 8.17 -23.43
CA GLY A 110 -12.97 6.93 -24.14
C GLY A 110 -12.79 5.64 -23.36
N GLU A 111 -12.06 5.65 -22.23
CA GLU A 111 -11.92 4.53 -21.30
C GLU A 111 -12.70 4.77 -19.98
N ALA A 112 -13.25 5.94 -19.81
CA ALA A 112 -13.88 6.44 -18.57
C ALA A 112 -15.22 5.76 -18.18
N THR A 113 -15.69 4.81 -18.96
CA THR A 113 -16.87 3.99 -18.63
C THR A 113 -16.52 2.58 -18.21
N ASP A 114 -15.24 2.32 -17.92
CA ASP A 114 -14.80 1.03 -17.47
C ASP A 114 -15.23 0.86 -16.00
N ASP A 115 -16.03 -0.17 -15.74
CA ASP A 115 -16.47 -0.53 -14.38
C ASP A 115 -15.28 -0.64 -13.42
N ASP A 116 -14.11 -1.00 -13.94
CA ASP A 116 -12.85 -1.10 -13.19
C ASP A 116 -12.42 0.27 -12.60
N TYR A 117 -12.51 1.38 -13.37
CA TYR A 117 -12.17 2.72 -12.86
C TYR A 117 -13.13 3.17 -11.76
N ALA A 118 -14.43 2.97 -11.97
CA ALA A 118 -15.45 3.32 -10.99
C ALA A 118 -15.24 2.57 -9.66
N GLN A 119 -14.90 1.29 -9.73
CA GLN A 119 -14.61 0.49 -8.55
C GLN A 119 -13.36 0.98 -7.80
N VAL A 120 -12.28 1.28 -8.52
CA VAL A 120 -11.03 1.78 -7.92
C VAL A 120 -11.25 3.10 -7.19
N ILE A 121 -11.88 4.11 -7.81
CA ILE A 121 -12.10 5.41 -7.16
C ILE A 121 -13.01 5.30 -5.94
N VAL A 122 -14.07 4.48 -6.02
CA VAL A 122 -14.99 4.23 -4.92
C VAL A 122 -14.27 3.57 -3.73
N GLU A 123 -13.43 2.55 -3.99
CA GLU A 123 -12.61 1.90 -2.96
C GLU A 123 -11.65 2.88 -2.29
N LYS A 124 -10.94 3.71 -3.08
CA LYS A 124 -10.01 4.71 -2.54
C LYS A 124 -10.72 5.76 -1.69
N ILE A 125 -11.93 6.19 -2.06
CA ILE A 125 -12.75 7.11 -1.25
C ILE A 125 -13.18 6.43 0.07
N ARG A 126 -13.61 5.17 0.04
CA ARG A 126 -13.95 4.40 1.25
C ARG A 126 -12.73 4.24 2.16
N GLY A 127 -11.58 3.90 1.57
CA GLY A 127 -10.31 3.80 2.29
C GLY A 127 -9.92 5.13 2.93
N ALA A 128 -10.01 6.23 2.19
CA ALA A 128 -9.74 7.56 2.72
C ALA A 128 -10.69 7.92 3.88
N TYR A 129 -11.97 7.63 3.75
CA TYR A 129 -12.92 7.85 4.84
C TYR A 129 -12.61 6.99 6.08
N ALA A 130 -12.21 5.74 5.90
CA ALA A 130 -11.79 4.87 7.01
C ALA A 130 -10.54 5.40 7.73
N ALA A 131 -9.66 6.10 7.02
CA ALA A 131 -8.45 6.72 7.57
C ALA A 131 -8.69 8.02 8.36
N ARG A 132 -9.90 8.59 8.34
CA ARG A 132 -10.19 9.96 8.82
C ARG A 132 -9.72 10.25 10.25
N ASP A 133 -9.81 9.26 11.15
CA ASP A 133 -9.44 9.41 12.56
C ASP A 133 -7.92 9.33 12.79
N LYS A 134 -7.14 9.03 11.74
CA LYS A 134 -5.68 8.90 11.73
C LYS A 134 -4.98 10.03 10.95
N ILE A 135 -5.74 10.95 10.38
CA ILE A 135 -5.17 12.08 9.64
C ILE A 135 -4.65 13.13 10.62
N GLU A 136 -3.34 13.27 10.68
CA GLU A 136 -2.66 14.24 11.53
C GLU A 136 -2.30 15.54 10.76
N PRO A 137 -2.15 16.68 11.47
CA PRO A 137 -1.59 17.88 10.88
C PRO A 137 -0.19 17.63 10.30
N LEU A 138 0.07 18.18 9.12
CA LEU A 138 1.40 18.11 8.51
C LEU A 138 2.43 18.83 9.39
N ASP A 139 3.27 18.07 10.05
CA ASP A 139 4.44 18.60 10.78
C ASP A 139 5.62 18.75 9.81
N ILE A 140 5.95 20.01 9.49
CA ILE A 140 7.08 20.33 8.58
C ILE A 140 8.44 20.09 9.26
N ASN A 141 8.46 20.04 10.59
CA ASN A 141 9.67 19.87 11.39
C ASN A 141 9.87 18.42 11.83
N ARG A 142 8.97 17.50 11.46
CA ARG A 142 9.19 16.07 11.69
C ARG A 142 10.41 15.67 10.88
N ALA A 143 11.56 15.66 11.54
CA ALA A 143 12.73 14.97 11.02
C ALA A 143 12.26 13.52 10.79
N VAL A 144 12.32 13.06 9.56
CA VAL A 144 12.29 11.63 9.30
C VAL A 144 13.53 11.13 10.01
N ASP A 145 13.36 10.49 11.18
CA ASP A 145 14.45 9.73 11.77
C ASP A 145 14.90 8.82 10.64
N ALA A 146 16.17 8.97 10.26
CA ALA A 146 16.74 8.14 9.22
C ALA A 146 16.55 6.71 9.70
N ASP A 147 15.67 5.98 9.02
CA ASP A 147 15.37 4.59 9.36
C ASP A 147 16.71 3.86 9.39
N GLU A 148 17.10 3.39 10.57
CA GLU A 148 18.35 2.71 10.77
C GLU A 148 18.30 1.41 9.97
N VAL A 149 19.17 1.30 8.96
CA VAL A 149 19.30 0.06 8.18
C VAL A 149 19.68 -1.06 9.14
N LEU A 150 18.90 -2.12 9.15
CA LEU A 150 19.13 -3.26 10.02
C LEU A 150 20.47 -3.95 9.68
N PRO A 151 21.12 -4.59 10.67
CA PRO A 151 22.37 -5.30 10.44
C PRO A 151 22.25 -6.38 9.36
N MET A 152 23.29 -6.59 8.58
CA MET A 152 23.38 -7.66 7.60
C MET A 152 23.21 -9.02 8.25
N LEU A 153 22.58 -9.96 7.53
CA LEU A 153 22.36 -11.34 7.98
C LEU A 153 23.68 -12.13 8.06
N GLY A 154 24.68 -11.72 7.31
CA GLY A 154 26.07 -12.20 7.41
C GLY A 154 26.32 -13.63 6.94
N SER A 155 25.30 -14.38 6.53
CA SER A 155 25.44 -15.75 6.04
C SER A 155 24.61 -16.01 4.79
N ALA A 156 25.27 -16.34 3.69
CA ALA A 156 24.60 -16.75 2.45
C ALA A 156 23.66 -17.95 2.67
N ALA A 157 23.96 -18.82 3.61
CA ALA A 157 23.14 -20.00 3.95
C ALA A 157 21.79 -19.60 4.55
N THR A 158 21.72 -18.49 5.29
CA THR A 158 20.50 -17.97 5.92
C THR A 158 19.50 -17.45 4.89
N VAL A 159 19.98 -16.98 3.75
CA VAL A 159 19.19 -16.35 2.68
C VAL A 159 18.85 -17.32 1.56
N GLN A 160 19.61 -18.43 1.46
CA GLN A 160 19.44 -19.40 0.38
C GLN A 160 18.05 -20.03 0.40
N ASN A 161 17.36 -19.97 -0.73
CA ASN A 161 15.99 -20.43 -0.94
C ASN A 161 14.88 -19.69 -0.16
N ARG A 162 15.20 -18.65 0.60
CA ARG A 162 14.18 -17.83 1.27
C ARG A 162 13.62 -16.76 0.34
N VAL A 163 12.35 -16.41 0.51
CA VAL A 163 11.68 -15.34 -0.22
C VAL A 163 10.70 -14.60 0.68
N ILE A 164 10.62 -13.29 0.51
CA ILE A 164 9.66 -12.44 1.23
C ILE A 164 8.60 -12.00 0.21
N VAL A 165 7.34 -12.09 0.58
CA VAL A 165 6.23 -11.57 -0.25
C VAL A 165 5.40 -10.59 0.58
N ILE A 166 5.12 -9.41 0.00
CA ILE A 166 4.44 -8.32 0.70
C ILE A 166 3.23 -7.87 -0.11
N GLY A 167 2.09 -7.75 0.55
CA GLY A 167 0.85 -7.24 -0.03
C GLY A 167 0.39 -5.95 0.65
N ALA A 168 -0.04 -4.97 -0.13
CA ALA A 168 -0.47 -3.67 0.38
C ALA A 168 -1.49 -2.96 -0.55
N SER A 169 -2.24 -1.99 0.00
CA SER A 169 -3.17 -1.15 -0.77
C SER A 169 -3.12 0.31 -0.26
N THR A 170 -4.23 0.89 0.15
CA THR A 170 -4.32 2.27 0.65
C THR A 170 -3.38 2.50 1.85
N GLY A 171 -2.53 3.52 1.76
CA GLY A 171 -1.43 3.77 2.71
C GLY A 171 -0.21 2.89 2.50
N GLY A 172 -0.29 1.89 1.61
CA GLY A 172 0.75 0.89 1.38
C GLY A 172 2.05 1.45 0.79
N ALA A 173 1.97 2.48 -0.04
CA ALA A 173 3.16 3.05 -0.68
C ALA A 173 4.18 3.60 0.34
N GLU A 174 3.72 4.31 1.37
CA GLU A 174 4.60 4.79 2.45
C GLU A 174 4.99 3.64 3.40
N ALA A 175 4.07 2.71 3.70
CA ALA A 175 4.38 1.55 4.53
C ALA A 175 5.47 0.65 3.90
N LEU A 176 5.40 0.41 2.59
CA LEU A 176 6.42 -0.32 1.84
C LEU A 176 7.77 0.41 1.87
N LYS A 177 7.78 1.72 1.68
CA LYS A 177 9.00 2.54 1.78
C LYS A 177 9.67 2.34 3.14
N ASP A 178 8.92 2.47 4.25
CA ASP A 178 9.45 2.34 5.61
C ASP A 178 10.08 0.95 5.86
N ILE A 179 9.47 -0.11 5.32
CA ILE A 179 10.03 -1.47 5.43
C ILE A 179 11.29 -1.61 4.56
N LEU A 180 11.24 -1.19 3.30
CA LEU A 180 12.32 -1.45 2.33
C LEU A 180 13.57 -0.61 2.61
N VAL A 181 13.44 0.59 3.17
CA VAL A 181 14.59 1.40 3.60
C VAL A 181 15.35 0.75 4.76
N ALA A 182 14.64 0.02 5.63
CA ALA A 182 15.21 -0.62 6.81
C ALA A 182 15.89 -1.97 6.53
N VAL A 183 15.59 -2.67 5.43
CA VAL A 183 16.20 -3.98 5.14
C VAL A 183 17.63 -3.86 4.60
N PRO A 184 18.55 -4.79 5.00
CA PRO A 184 19.94 -4.78 4.55
C PRO A 184 20.12 -5.31 3.12
N GLU A 185 21.27 -5.04 2.52
CA GLU A 185 21.62 -5.43 1.14
C GLU A 185 21.65 -6.95 0.92
N ASP A 186 21.88 -7.73 1.97
CA ASP A 186 21.93 -9.20 1.91
C ASP A 186 20.58 -9.88 2.24
N CYS A 187 19.47 -9.14 2.21
CA CYS A 187 18.14 -9.71 2.45
C CYS A 187 17.73 -10.70 1.34
N PRO A 188 16.85 -11.69 1.64
CA PRO A 188 16.22 -12.49 0.60
C PRO A 188 15.48 -11.65 -0.43
N PRO A 189 15.25 -12.17 -1.66
CA PRO A 189 14.42 -11.46 -2.64
C PRO A 189 13.02 -11.16 -2.08
N ILE A 190 12.51 -9.98 -2.44
CA ILE A 190 11.21 -9.46 -2.00
C ILE A 190 10.30 -9.30 -3.20
N LEU A 191 9.11 -9.92 -3.21
CA LEU A 191 8.07 -9.69 -4.21
C LEU A 191 6.93 -8.89 -3.59
N ILE A 192 6.44 -7.89 -4.32
CA ILE A 192 5.48 -6.92 -3.81
C ILE A 192 4.26 -6.84 -4.72
N ALA A 193 3.07 -7.04 -4.16
CA ALA A 193 1.80 -6.71 -4.80
C ALA A 193 1.20 -5.48 -4.09
N GLN A 194 1.27 -4.33 -4.74
CA GLN A 194 0.64 -3.08 -4.33
C GLN A 194 -0.52 -2.78 -5.29
N HIS A 195 -1.72 -2.52 -4.77
CA HIS A 195 -2.85 -2.10 -5.60
C HIS A 195 -2.58 -0.69 -6.17
N MET A 196 -2.06 -0.68 -7.39
CA MET A 196 -1.63 0.55 -8.07
C MET A 196 -1.78 0.39 -9.59
N PRO A 197 -2.23 1.43 -10.33
CA PRO A 197 -2.28 1.38 -11.79
C PRO A 197 -0.90 1.23 -12.44
N GLY A 198 -0.84 0.61 -13.62
CA GLY A 198 0.41 0.30 -14.32
C GLY A 198 1.27 1.51 -14.67
N THR A 199 0.66 2.67 -14.90
CA THR A 199 1.39 3.91 -15.15
C THR A 199 2.22 4.39 -13.95
N PHE A 200 1.92 3.90 -12.74
CA PHE A 200 2.57 4.32 -11.51
C PHE A 200 3.57 3.28 -10.97
N THR A 201 3.41 1.99 -11.26
CA THR A 201 4.21 0.93 -10.63
C THR A 201 5.69 1.01 -10.96
N LYS A 202 6.02 1.34 -12.22
CA LYS A 202 7.42 1.53 -12.65
C LYS A 202 8.08 2.73 -11.96
N LEU A 203 7.36 3.84 -11.82
CA LEU A 203 7.87 5.05 -11.17
C LEU A 203 7.96 4.86 -9.64
N PHE A 204 7.03 4.12 -9.06
CA PHE A 204 7.08 3.72 -7.67
C PHE A 204 8.34 2.89 -7.36
N ALA A 205 8.60 1.86 -8.16
CA ALA A 205 9.81 1.05 -8.04
C ALA A 205 11.08 1.91 -8.16
N LYS A 206 11.16 2.79 -9.17
CA LYS A 206 12.29 3.70 -9.36
C LYS A 206 12.48 4.66 -8.18
N ARG A 207 11.40 5.18 -7.59
CA ARG A 207 11.47 6.03 -6.39
C ARG A 207 12.04 5.26 -5.20
N LEU A 208 11.57 4.04 -4.98
CA LEU A 208 12.06 3.19 -3.89
C LEU A 208 13.52 2.81 -4.09
N ASP A 209 13.94 2.49 -5.31
CA ASP A 209 15.34 2.20 -5.66
C ASP A 209 16.30 3.32 -5.25
N GLY A 210 15.87 4.58 -5.44
CA GLY A 210 16.65 5.75 -5.02
C GLY A 210 16.71 5.99 -3.51
N LEU A 211 15.90 5.30 -2.71
CA LEU A 211 15.81 5.47 -1.25
C LEU A 211 16.38 4.28 -0.48
N CYS A 212 16.36 3.08 -1.06
CA CYS A 212 16.71 1.82 -0.42
C CYS A 212 18.19 1.45 -0.64
N LYS A 213 18.71 0.56 0.19
CA LYS A 213 20.02 -0.07 -0.01
C LYS A 213 19.95 -1.23 -1.01
N ILE A 214 18.83 -1.91 -1.06
CA ILE A 214 18.54 -2.98 -2.02
C ILE A 214 18.14 -2.38 -3.36
N THR A 215 18.29 -3.15 -4.43
CA THR A 215 17.77 -2.78 -5.77
C THR A 215 16.26 -2.97 -5.80
N VAL A 216 15.52 -1.96 -6.25
CA VAL A 216 14.06 -2.05 -6.40
C VAL A 216 13.67 -1.80 -7.85
N LYS A 217 12.96 -2.75 -8.46
CA LYS A 217 12.52 -2.64 -9.85
C LYS A 217 11.06 -3.11 -10.03
N GLU A 218 10.44 -2.69 -11.11
CA GLU A 218 9.22 -3.35 -11.59
C GLU A 218 9.57 -4.74 -12.11
N ALA A 219 8.75 -5.72 -11.76
CA ALA A 219 8.96 -7.12 -12.12
C ALA A 219 8.80 -7.38 -13.63
N GLU A 220 9.65 -8.25 -14.18
CA GLU A 220 9.59 -8.70 -15.57
C GLU A 220 9.23 -10.20 -15.65
N ASP A 221 8.55 -10.61 -16.71
CA ASP A 221 8.16 -12.01 -16.88
C ASP A 221 9.37 -12.93 -17.10
N ASN A 222 9.36 -14.09 -16.46
CA ASN A 222 10.41 -15.12 -16.55
C ASN A 222 11.80 -14.69 -16.03
N GLU A 223 11.90 -13.62 -15.21
CA GLU A 223 13.18 -13.27 -14.61
C GLU A 223 13.46 -14.08 -13.33
N PRO A 224 14.73 -14.45 -13.06
CA PRO A 224 15.14 -15.04 -11.80
C PRO A 224 15.12 -13.97 -10.70
N ILE A 225 14.72 -14.34 -9.47
CA ILE A 225 14.80 -13.43 -8.33
C ILE A 225 16.14 -13.58 -7.61
N LEU A 226 16.71 -12.43 -7.17
CA LEU A 226 18.05 -12.35 -6.60
C LEU A 226 17.98 -11.78 -5.17
N PRO A 227 18.83 -12.23 -4.23
CA PRO A 227 19.02 -11.57 -2.96
C PRO A 227 19.33 -10.07 -3.13
N GLY A 228 18.95 -9.26 -2.16
CA GLY A 228 19.14 -7.80 -2.22
C GLY A 228 18.28 -7.09 -3.29
N HIS A 229 17.23 -7.75 -3.79
CA HIS A 229 16.33 -7.17 -4.79
C HIS A 229 14.87 -7.23 -4.33
N ALA A 230 14.13 -6.17 -4.63
CA ALA A 230 12.67 -6.12 -4.49
C ALA A 230 12.01 -5.90 -5.87
N TYR A 231 10.95 -6.66 -6.12
CA TYR A 231 10.24 -6.72 -7.40
C TYR A 231 8.81 -6.27 -7.20
N VAL A 232 8.43 -5.12 -7.76
CA VAL A 232 7.08 -4.58 -7.70
C VAL A 232 6.24 -5.14 -8.84
N ALA A 233 5.08 -5.71 -8.54
CA ALA A 233 4.15 -6.19 -9.55
C ALA A 233 3.72 -5.07 -10.50
N PRO A 234 3.78 -5.27 -11.83
CA PRO A 234 3.28 -4.29 -12.78
C PRO A 234 1.75 -4.18 -12.66
N GLY A 235 1.24 -2.96 -12.60
CA GLY A 235 -0.20 -2.73 -12.55
C GLY A 235 -0.89 -3.22 -13.83
N GLY A 236 -2.10 -3.78 -13.67
CA GLY A 236 -2.81 -4.43 -14.75
C GLY A 236 -2.41 -5.89 -15.01
N PHE A 237 -1.47 -6.43 -14.22
CA PHE A 237 -1.02 -7.82 -14.32
C PHE A 237 -0.92 -8.48 -12.93
N HIS A 238 -0.99 -9.79 -12.88
CA HIS A 238 -0.71 -10.56 -11.67
C HIS A 238 0.75 -10.97 -11.61
N LEU A 239 1.36 -10.84 -10.43
CA LEU A 239 2.70 -11.32 -10.12
C LEU A 239 2.60 -12.66 -9.38
N ARG A 240 3.36 -13.66 -9.82
CA ARG A 240 3.47 -14.98 -9.20
C ARG A 240 4.92 -15.36 -8.97
N LEU A 241 5.15 -16.07 -7.89
CA LEU A 241 6.40 -16.77 -7.64
C LEU A 241 6.33 -18.15 -8.28
N GLU A 242 7.34 -18.52 -9.06
CA GLU A 242 7.48 -19.87 -9.61
C GLU A 242 8.85 -20.48 -9.28
N ARG A 243 8.90 -21.82 -9.21
CA ARG A 243 10.15 -22.53 -9.03
C ARG A 243 10.76 -22.88 -10.41
N PHE A 244 11.96 -22.38 -10.68
CA PHE A 244 12.69 -22.63 -11.94
C PHE A 244 13.61 -23.86 -11.85
N GLY A 245 13.10 -24.98 -11.37
CA GLY A 245 13.85 -26.21 -11.19
C GLY A 245 15.02 -26.03 -10.23
N SER A 246 16.24 -26.40 -10.64
CA SER A 246 17.47 -26.27 -9.85
C SER A 246 18.00 -24.81 -9.78
N ARG A 247 17.45 -23.89 -10.57
CA ARG A 247 17.89 -22.49 -10.61
C ARG A 247 17.28 -21.61 -9.53
N GLY A 248 16.48 -22.19 -8.60
CA GLY A 248 15.81 -21.44 -7.54
C GLY A 248 14.44 -20.93 -7.95
N TYR A 249 14.10 -19.70 -7.55
CA TYR A 249 12.81 -19.07 -7.84
C TYR A 249 12.92 -18.03 -8.95
N GLY A 250 11.79 -17.77 -9.60
CA GLY A 250 11.62 -16.72 -10.59
C GLY A 250 10.21 -16.14 -10.59
N ILE A 251 10.00 -15.21 -11.45
CA ILE A 251 8.76 -14.44 -11.60
C ILE A 251 7.96 -14.92 -12.79
N LYS A 252 6.64 -15.03 -12.60
CA LYS A 252 5.66 -15.17 -13.67
C LYS A 252 4.66 -14.04 -13.63
N ILE A 253 4.51 -13.32 -14.76
CA ILE A 253 3.52 -12.27 -14.96
C ILE A 253 2.34 -12.84 -15.75
N GLY A 254 1.12 -12.61 -15.27
CA GLY A 254 -0.11 -13.08 -15.92
C GLY A 254 -1.12 -11.96 -16.10
N SER A 255 -1.89 -12.04 -17.20
CA SER A 255 -2.98 -11.10 -17.53
C SER A 255 -4.38 -11.67 -17.25
N ASP A 256 -4.46 -12.70 -16.40
CA ASP A 256 -5.72 -13.32 -16.00
C ASP A 256 -6.71 -12.29 -15.43
N ALA A 257 -7.96 -12.68 -15.30
CA ALA A 257 -9.01 -11.83 -14.74
C ALA A 257 -8.63 -11.31 -13.34
N ALA A 258 -9.11 -10.12 -13.00
CA ALA A 258 -8.91 -9.53 -11.68
C ALA A 258 -9.43 -10.47 -10.58
N VAL A 259 -8.68 -10.61 -9.50
CA VAL A 259 -9.04 -11.36 -8.30
C VAL A 259 -9.30 -10.38 -7.17
N ASN A 260 -10.43 -10.53 -6.48
CA ASN A 260 -10.91 -9.58 -5.46
C ASN A 260 -10.99 -8.12 -6.00
N LEU A 261 -11.32 -7.95 -7.28
CA LEU A 261 -11.37 -6.67 -8.01
C LEU A 261 -10.00 -6.06 -8.32
N HIS A 262 -8.89 -6.74 -8.04
CA HIS A 262 -7.54 -6.20 -8.17
C HIS A 262 -6.67 -6.97 -9.17
N ARG A 263 -5.83 -6.22 -9.88
CA ARG A 263 -4.77 -6.70 -10.74
C ARG A 263 -3.61 -5.67 -10.74
N PRO A 264 -2.54 -5.92 -9.93
CA PRO A 264 -2.20 -7.16 -9.23
C PRO A 264 -3.13 -7.46 -8.05
N SER A 265 -3.34 -8.76 -7.74
CA SER A 265 -3.96 -9.23 -6.53
C SER A 265 -2.92 -9.80 -5.58
N VAL A 266 -3.05 -9.46 -4.29
CA VAL A 266 -2.21 -9.96 -3.21
C VAL A 266 -2.45 -11.44 -2.98
N ASP A 267 -3.72 -11.91 -3.06
CA ASP A 267 -4.03 -13.34 -2.94
C ASP A 267 -3.32 -14.17 -4.01
N VAL A 268 -3.25 -13.69 -5.26
CA VAL A 268 -2.55 -14.39 -6.35
C VAL A 268 -1.05 -14.54 -6.04
N LEU A 269 -0.39 -13.49 -5.57
CA LEU A 269 1.01 -13.55 -5.17
C LEU A 269 1.22 -14.52 -4.00
N PHE A 270 0.43 -14.41 -2.95
CA PHE A 270 0.58 -15.21 -1.74
C PHE A 270 0.26 -16.70 -1.98
N MET A 271 -0.77 -17.01 -2.77
CA MET A 271 -1.07 -18.38 -3.17
C MET A 271 0.10 -19.01 -3.94
N SER A 272 0.67 -18.30 -4.90
CA SER A 272 1.83 -18.78 -5.66
C SER A 272 3.07 -18.99 -4.77
N ALA A 273 3.28 -18.13 -3.78
CA ALA A 273 4.35 -18.27 -2.80
C ALA A 273 4.13 -19.48 -1.87
N ALA A 274 2.89 -19.72 -1.44
CA ALA A 274 2.53 -20.92 -0.67
C ALA A 274 2.83 -22.21 -1.41
N GLU A 275 2.55 -22.26 -2.72
CA GLU A 275 2.76 -23.42 -3.56
C GLU A 275 4.25 -23.63 -3.91
N SER A 276 4.96 -22.54 -4.26
CA SER A 276 6.33 -22.61 -4.76
C SER A 276 7.40 -22.69 -3.67
N ALA A 277 7.22 -21.97 -2.56
CA ALA A 277 8.22 -21.83 -1.50
C ALA A 277 7.78 -22.45 -0.16
N GLY A 278 6.48 -22.53 0.14
CA GLY A 278 6.00 -23.12 1.39
C GLY A 278 6.65 -22.50 2.63
N ALA A 279 7.30 -23.30 3.46
CA ALA A 279 7.97 -22.87 4.68
C ALA A 279 9.18 -21.93 4.46
N ASP A 280 9.72 -21.88 3.24
CA ASP A 280 10.81 -20.97 2.90
C ASP A 280 10.33 -19.53 2.63
N ALA A 281 9.01 -19.31 2.56
CA ALA A 281 8.42 -17.99 2.36
C ALA A 281 8.15 -17.25 3.68
N ILE A 282 8.23 -15.92 3.61
CA ILE A 282 7.71 -15.01 4.63
C ILE A 282 6.62 -14.16 3.98
N GLY A 283 5.41 -14.20 4.53
CA GLY A 283 4.28 -13.41 4.04
C GLY A 283 4.01 -12.20 4.94
N VAL A 284 3.83 -11.04 4.34
CA VAL A 284 3.54 -9.79 5.06
C VAL A 284 2.33 -9.11 4.43
N ILE A 285 1.29 -8.86 5.20
CA ILE A 285 0.12 -8.09 4.78
C ILE A 285 0.09 -6.75 5.50
N LEU A 286 0.04 -5.67 4.72
CA LEU A 286 0.09 -4.29 5.19
C LEU A 286 -1.25 -3.59 5.03
N THR A 287 -1.29 -2.34 5.50
CA THR A 287 -2.43 -1.43 5.39
C THR A 287 -3.10 -1.49 4.02
N GLY A 288 -4.42 -1.49 4.02
CA GLY A 288 -5.23 -1.53 2.80
C GLY A 288 -6.70 -1.78 3.09
N MET A 289 -7.54 -1.34 2.17
CA MET A 289 -8.98 -1.58 2.21
C MET A 289 -9.30 -3.01 1.71
N GLY A 290 -10.40 -3.59 2.18
CA GLY A 290 -10.91 -4.87 1.71
C GLY A 290 -10.24 -6.08 2.35
N LYS A 291 -10.17 -7.20 1.62
CA LYS A 291 -9.75 -8.51 2.12
C LYS A 291 -8.73 -9.25 1.24
N ASP A 292 -8.30 -8.62 0.16
CA ASP A 292 -7.33 -9.25 -0.76
C ASP A 292 -6.03 -9.58 -0.02
N GLY A 293 -5.50 -10.76 -0.24
CA GLY A 293 -4.32 -11.29 0.44
C GLY A 293 -4.61 -12.08 1.73
N ALA A 294 -5.79 -11.97 2.32
CA ALA A 294 -6.10 -12.69 3.57
C ALA A 294 -6.11 -14.22 3.38
N HIS A 295 -6.75 -14.70 2.31
CA HIS A 295 -6.78 -16.14 2.01
C HIS A 295 -5.44 -16.68 1.53
N GLY A 296 -4.69 -15.91 0.74
CA GLY A 296 -3.35 -16.27 0.31
C GLY A 296 -2.38 -16.37 1.50
N LEU A 297 -2.44 -15.41 2.44
CA LEU A 297 -1.64 -15.44 3.67
C LEU A 297 -1.99 -16.68 4.53
N LEU A 298 -3.29 -17.04 4.62
CA LEU A 298 -3.71 -18.26 5.30
C LEU A 298 -3.16 -19.52 4.62
N ALA A 299 -3.14 -19.55 3.29
CA ALA A 299 -2.53 -20.64 2.54
C ALA A 299 -1.03 -20.74 2.81
N MET A 300 -0.30 -19.62 2.84
CA MET A 300 1.11 -19.57 3.21
C MET A 300 1.34 -20.12 4.63
N ARG A 301 0.57 -19.66 5.63
CA ARG A 301 0.66 -20.16 7.01
C ARG A 301 0.43 -21.65 7.09
N LYS A 302 -0.58 -22.19 6.40
CA LYS A 302 -0.86 -23.65 6.35
C LYS A 302 0.28 -24.45 5.71
N LYS A 303 1.11 -23.83 4.87
CA LYS A 303 2.31 -24.43 4.28
C LYS A 303 3.58 -24.22 5.12
N GLY A 304 3.45 -23.65 6.32
CA GLY A 304 4.55 -23.46 7.25
C GLY A 304 5.34 -22.15 7.05
N ALA A 305 4.87 -21.24 6.20
CA ALA A 305 5.47 -19.93 6.06
C ALA A 305 5.26 -19.09 7.31
N PHE A 306 6.23 -18.27 7.68
CA PHE A 306 6.07 -17.23 8.70
C PHE A 306 5.22 -16.10 8.15
N THR A 307 4.17 -15.71 8.85
CA THR A 307 3.19 -14.74 8.35
C THR A 307 2.99 -13.59 9.32
N ILE A 308 3.05 -12.36 8.81
CA ILE A 308 2.94 -11.12 9.59
C ILE A 308 1.79 -10.28 9.04
N ALA A 309 0.96 -9.74 9.94
CA ALA A 309 0.01 -8.68 9.62
C ALA A 309 0.41 -7.39 10.35
N GLN A 310 0.28 -6.24 9.66
CA GLN A 310 0.42 -4.93 10.28
C GLN A 310 -0.68 -4.73 11.33
N ASP A 311 -0.36 -4.12 12.46
CA ASP A 311 -1.33 -3.84 13.52
C ASP A 311 -2.29 -2.70 13.15
N GLU A 312 -3.37 -2.55 13.92
CA GLU A 312 -4.38 -1.52 13.73
C GLU A 312 -3.82 -0.11 13.96
N ALA A 313 -2.97 0.05 14.95
CA ALA A 313 -2.48 1.35 15.37
C ALA A 313 -1.63 2.03 14.28
N SER A 314 -0.76 1.28 13.62
CA SER A 314 0.12 1.80 12.56
C SER A 314 -0.47 1.70 11.14
N SER A 315 -1.57 0.95 10.92
CA SER A 315 -2.24 0.89 9.63
C SER A 315 -3.00 2.17 9.35
N ILE A 316 -2.86 2.76 8.18
CA ILE A 316 -3.71 3.89 7.73
C ILE A 316 -5.15 3.39 7.55
N VAL A 317 -5.32 2.23 6.90
CA VAL A 317 -6.60 1.53 6.76
C VAL A 317 -6.42 0.09 7.26
N PHE A 318 -7.08 -0.23 8.36
CA PHE A 318 -7.03 -1.58 8.96
C PHE A 318 -8.14 -2.47 8.38
N GLY A 319 -8.02 -2.79 7.08
CA GLY A 319 -8.95 -3.69 6.36
C GLY A 319 -8.27 -5.01 6.03
N MET A 320 -7.36 -5.03 5.05
CA MET A 320 -6.61 -6.24 4.65
C MET A 320 -5.92 -6.94 5.83
N PRO A 321 -5.18 -6.22 6.71
CA PRO A 321 -4.58 -6.86 7.89
C PRO A 321 -5.63 -7.42 8.84
N LYS A 322 -6.73 -6.70 9.09
CA LYS A 322 -7.82 -7.14 9.95
C LYS A 322 -8.41 -8.46 9.47
N GLU A 323 -8.79 -8.55 8.19
CA GLU A 323 -9.33 -9.77 7.60
C GLU A 323 -8.35 -10.94 7.73
N ALA A 324 -7.06 -10.72 7.50
CA ALA A 324 -6.03 -11.75 7.67
C ALA A 324 -5.92 -12.23 9.14
N ILE A 325 -6.02 -11.31 10.11
CA ILE A 325 -6.01 -11.63 11.54
C ILE A 325 -7.27 -12.40 11.92
N ASP A 326 -8.45 -11.92 11.50
CA ASP A 326 -9.74 -12.50 11.85
C ASP A 326 -9.90 -13.96 11.38
N ILE A 327 -9.33 -14.33 10.22
CA ILE A 327 -9.34 -15.71 9.72
C ILE A 327 -8.14 -16.55 10.23
N GLY A 328 -7.30 -15.99 11.09
CA GLY A 328 -6.13 -16.68 11.62
C GLY A 328 -5.00 -16.88 10.59
N ALA A 329 -4.86 -16.00 9.60
CA ALA A 329 -3.80 -16.06 8.59
C ALA A 329 -2.47 -15.53 9.10
N ALA A 330 -2.48 -14.57 10.03
CA ALA A 330 -1.27 -14.02 10.62
C ALA A 330 -0.80 -14.85 11.82
N GLU A 331 0.48 -15.25 11.81
CA GLU A 331 1.15 -15.82 12.97
C GLU A 331 1.58 -14.73 13.96
N MET A 332 1.96 -13.57 13.41
CA MET A 332 2.38 -12.40 14.19
C MET A 332 1.61 -11.15 13.73
N VAL A 333 1.24 -10.33 14.70
CA VAL A 333 0.75 -8.97 14.48
C VAL A 333 1.79 -8.00 14.99
N ALA A 334 2.21 -7.05 14.17
CA ALA A 334 3.29 -6.13 14.52
C ALA A 334 3.04 -4.69 14.03
N PRO A 335 3.48 -3.66 14.77
CA PRO A 335 3.48 -2.30 14.28
C PRO A 335 4.47 -2.13 13.12
N LEU A 336 4.16 -1.22 12.18
CA LEU A 336 4.89 -1.03 10.94
C LEU A 336 6.41 -0.91 11.13
N ASN A 337 6.84 -0.09 12.09
CA ASN A 337 8.25 0.15 12.38
C ASN A 337 9.03 -1.07 12.93
N LEU A 338 8.33 -2.16 13.31
CA LEU A 338 8.97 -3.40 13.75
C LEU A 338 8.91 -4.51 12.70
N ILE A 339 8.14 -4.38 11.62
CA ILE A 339 7.94 -5.46 10.64
C ILE A 339 9.27 -5.88 10.00
N ALA A 340 10.09 -4.93 9.51
CA ALA A 340 11.39 -5.25 8.94
C ALA A 340 12.29 -6.02 9.94
N ARG A 341 12.35 -5.57 11.20
CA ARG A 341 13.10 -6.25 12.26
C ARG A 341 12.57 -7.66 12.54
N ARG A 342 11.25 -7.86 12.51
CA ARG A 342 10.64 -9.20 12.71
C ARG A 342 10.97 -10.15 11.56
N ILE A 343 10.96 -9.66 10.33
CA ILE A 343 11.41 -10.42 9.15
C ILE A 343 12.86 -10.87 9.36
N MET A 344 13.77 -9.94 9.67
CA MET A 344 15.20 -10.22 9.84
C MET A 344 15.46 -11.17 11.02
N SER A 345 14.74 -11.02 12.15
CA SER A 345 14.85 -11.91 13.30
C SER A 345 14.42 -13.35 12.98
N ASN A 346 13.34 -13.53 12.21
CA ASN A 346 12.91 -14.84 11.74
C ASN A 346 13.96 -15.49 10.82
N LEU A 347 14.55 -14.71 9.92
CA LEU A 347 15.62 -15.19 9.04
C LEU A 347 16.88 -15.62 9.80
N ALA A 348 17.27 -14.88 10.84
CA ALA A 348 18.42 -15.17 11.67
C ALA A 348 18.21 -16.38 12.62
N GLY A 349 17.01 -16.97 12.67
CA GLY A 349 16.67 -18.07 13.59
C GLY A 349 16.63 -17.64 15.07
N VAL A 350 16.57 -16.34 15.34
CA VAL A 350 16.43 -15.82 16.70
C VAL A 350 14.97 -15.95 17.10
N GLY A 351 14.66 -16.92 17.98
CA GLY A 351 13.32 -17.18 18.48
C GLY A 351 12.66 -15.92 19.05
N THR A 352 11.38 -15.75 18.79
CA THR A 352 10.54 -14.61 19.23
C THR A 352 10.12 -14.73 20.69
N ASP A 353 11.01 -15.12 21.60
CA ASP A 353 10.73 -15.13 23.03
C ASP A 353 10.78 -13.72 23.62
N GLY A 354 9.67 -13.03 23.47
CA GLY A 354 9.28 -11.81 24.16
C GLY A 354 7.91 -11.98 24.82
N GLY A 355 7.71 -13.13 25.46
CA GLY A 355 6.55 -13.37 26.31
C GLY A 355 6.59 -12.42 27.50
N VAL A 356 5.54 -11.62 27.68
CA VAL A 356 5.25 -10.86 28.88
C VAL A 356 5.35 -11.79 30.08
N ALA A 357 6.38 -11.61 30.88
CA ALA A 357 6.50 -12.29 32.19
C ALA A 357 5.33 -11.80 33.06
N SER A 358 4.33 -12.66 33.24
CA SER A 358 3.34 -12.49 34.29
C SER A 358 4.06 -12.62 35.62
N GLY A 359 4.25 -11.50 36.31
CA GLY A 359 4.70 -11.45 37.69
C GLY A 359 3.74 -12.22 38.57
N GLY A 360 4.10 -13.47 38.88
CA GLY A 360 3.49 -14.24 39.94
C GLY A 360 4.09 -13.82 41.29
N ASP A 361 3.31 -13.05 42.01
CA ASP A 361 3.53 -12.74 43.41
C ASP A 361 3.53 -14.09 44.21
N LYS A 362 4.66 -14.44 44.74
CA LYS A 362 4.75 -15.47 45.79
C LYS A 362 5.01 -14.78 47.10
N THR A 363 3.94 -14.43 47.78
CA THR A 363 3.97 -14.25 49.23
C THR A 363 4.32 -15.59 49.89
N ASN A 364 5.43 -15.62 50.58
CA ASN A 364 5.77 -16.66 51.54
C ASN A 364 5.38 -16.21 52.94
N GLU A 365 4.64 -17.04 53.60
CA GLU A 365 4.88 -17.31 55.02
C GLU A 365 6.02 -18.28 55.21
#